data_58b18bf57f7fde5b46fb141bcdbe50dc
#
_entry.id   58b18bf57f7fde5b46fb141bcdbe50dc
#
_cell.length_a   1.000
_cell.length_b   1.000
_cell.length_c   1.000
_cell.angle_alpha   90.00
_cell.angle_beta   90.00
_cell.angle_gamma   90.00
#
_symmetry.space_group_name_H-M   'P 1'
#
loop_
_entity.id
_entity.type
_entity.pdbx_description
1 polymer ?
#
loop_
_entity_poly.entity_id
_entity_poly.type
_entity_poly.pdbx_seq_one_letter_code
_entity_poly.pdbx_strand_id
1 'polypeptide(L)'
;MEPMSEKALTDTIYLEMKMLKENGTDWCYVVPGNYGMDFLRENLQVDTALSVKCSNYVGETIEDAKLLGMKGILLIGHIGKFIKLAAGVMNTHSRQADCRMEVLGVHAAMNGADAAVVREIMDCINTTEAMEILRREKLIEPVMESVMKRIEFFLKTRAGEELEIGVILFSTEDGILGSQKMRMSC
;
A
#
# COMPACT_ATOMS: atom_id res chain seq x y z
N MET A 1 2.25 -21.86 19.49
CA MET A 1 1.87 -20.44 19.62
C MET A 1 0.55 -20.26 18.88
N GLU A 2 -0.52 -19.95 19.56
CA GLU A 2 -1.80 -19.66 18.89
C GLU A 2 -1.68 -18.37 18.09
N PRO A 3 -2.19 -18.31 16.86
CA PRO A 3 -2.21 -17.07 16.10
C PRO A 3 -3.09 -16.04 16.82
N MET A 4 -2.64 -14.79 16.86
CA MET A 4 -3.47 -13.68 17.37
C MET A 4 -4.78 -13.61 16.58
N SER A 5 -5.90 -13.40 17.28
CA SER A 5 -7.17 -13.17 16.61
C SER A 5 -7.12 -11.88 15.77
N GLU A 6 -7.92 -11.80 14.72
CA GLU A 6 -8.04 -10.58 13.89
C GLU A 6 -8.35 -9.36 14.75
N LYS A 7 -9.23 -9.53 15.75
CA LYS A 7 -9.56 -8.45 16.71
C LYS A 7 -8.34 -8.02 17.52
N ALA A 8 -7.52 -8.94 18.00
CA ALA A 8 -6.33 -8.59 18.76
C ALA A 8 -5.29 -7.84 17.91
N LEU A 9 -5.19 -8.16 16.61
CA LEU A 9 -4.34 -7.44 15.68
C LEU A 9 -4.84 -6.00 15.43
N THR A 10 -6.12 -5.83 15.18
CA THR A 10 -6.69 -4.48 14.97
C THR A 10 -6.66 -3.65 16.25
N ASP A 11 -6.96 -4.23 17.41
CA ASP A 11 -6.81 -3.54 18.70
C ASP A 11 -5.35 -3.10 18.95
N THR A 12 -4.36 -3.89 18.53
CA THR A 12 -2.94 -3.53 18.63
C THR A 12 -2.60 -2.33 17.74
N ILE A 13 -3.08 -2.31 16.51
CA ILE A 13 -2.88 -1.18 15.56
C ILE A 13 -3.42 0.11 16.19
N TYR A 14 -4.65 0.08 16.69
CA TYR A 14 -5.27 1.21 17.37
C TYR A 14 -4.43 1.70 18.55
N LEU A 15 -3.97 0.78 19.42
CA LEU A 15 -3.18 1.13 20.60
C LEU A 15 -1.83 1.73 20.26
N GLU A 16 -1.11 1.16 19.28
CA GLU A 16 0.18 1.71 18.82
C GLU A 16 -0.01 3.15 18.28
N MET A 17 -1.02 3.38 17.45
CA MET A 17 -1.31 4.71 16.92
C MET A 17 -1.75 5.70 18.01
N LYS A 18 -2.55 5.25 18.97
CA LYS A 18 -2.96 6.03 20.12
C LYS A 18 -1.76 6.46 20.97
N MET A 19 -0.81 5.56 21.21
CA MET A 19 0.43 5.90 21.94
C MET A 19 1.24 6.96 21.22
N LEU A 20 1.36 6.90 19.91
CA LEU A 20 2.02 7.95 19.12
C LEU A 20 1.31 9.29 19.29
N LYS A 21 -0.01 9.30 19.21
CA LYS A 21 -0.82 10.51 19.39
C LYS A 21 -0.67 11.12 20.78
N GLU A 22 -0.72 10.31 21.82
CA GLU A 22 -0.54 10.75 23.23
C GLU A 22 0.87 11.30 23.49
N ASN A 23 1.86 10.82 22.73
CA ASN A 23 3.24 11.34 22.77
C ASN A 23 3.44 12.61 21.91
N GLY A 24 2.37 13.20 21.39
CA GLY A 24 2.39 14.46 20.64
C GLY A 24 2.69 14.29 19.15
N THR A 25 2.61 13.07 18.61
CA THR A 25 2.81 12.79 17.19
C THR A 25 1.48 12.75 16.47
N ASP A 26 1.29 13.65 15.50
CA ASP A 26 0.09 13.72 14.66
C ASP A 26 0.22 12.97 13.33
N TRP A 27 1.40 12.41 13.06
CA TRP A 27 1.75 11.75 11.82
C TRP A 27 2.44 10.42 12.10
N CYS A 28 2.15 9.40 11.29
CA CYS A 28 2.91 8.16 11.39
C CYS A 28 3.11 7.48 10.03
N TYR A 29 4.11 6.61 9.99
CA TYR A 29 4.30 5.67 8.91
C TYR A 29 3.45 4.43 9.15
N VAL A 30 2.84 3.90 8.11
CA VAL A 30 2.03 2.68 8.19
C VAL A 30 2.60 1.65 7.23
N VAL A 31 3.01 0.51 7.77
CA VAL A 31 3.62 -0.58 7.00
C VAL A 31 2.89 -1.89 7.23
N PRO A 32 2.71 -2.75 6.22
CA PRO A 32 2.07 -4.05 6.41
C PRO A 32 2.88 -5.01 7.29
N GLY A 33 4.21 -4.88 7.28
CA GLY A 33 5.10 -5.79 8.00
C GLY A 33 6.57 -5.44 7.82
N ASN A 34 7.43 -6.44 8.04
CA ASN A 34 8.87 -6.24 8.10
C ASN A 34 9.48 -5.68 6.80
N TYR A 35 9.02 -6.12 5.63
CA TYR A 35 9.50 -5.57 4.35
C TYR A 35 9.35 -4.05 4.26
N GLY A 36 8.20 -3.52 4.72
CA GLY A 36 7.99 -2.08 4.79
C GLY A 36 8.88 -1.40 5.82
N MET A 37 9.11 -2.04 6.98
CA MET A 37 10.02 -1.53 8.01
C MET A 37 11.47 -1.48 7.54
N ASP A 38 11.93 -2.53 6.87
CA ASP A 38 13.28 -2.59 6.32
C ASP A 38 13.45 -1.53 5.23
N PHE A 39 12.45 -1.37 4.36
CA PHE A 39 12.44 -0.32 3.34
C PHE A 39 12.53 1.08 3.95
N LEU A 40 11.76 1.37 5.01
CA LEU A 40 11.83 2.65 5.74
C LEU A 40 13.25 2.93 6.25
N ARG A 41 13.87 1.92 6.88
CA ARG A 41 15.19 2.06 7.49
C ARG A 41 16.29 2.25 6.45
N GLU A 42 16.27 1.45 5.39
CA GLU A 42 17.35 1.37 4.42
C GLU A 42 17.26 2.48 3.35
N ASN A 43 16.05 2.82 2.92
CA ASN A 43 15.84 3.70 1.77
C ASN A 43 15.39 5.12 2.13
N LEU A 44 14.62 5.27 3.22
CA LEU A 44 14.09 6.58 3.60
C LEU A 44 14.81 7.21 4.80
N GLN A 45 15.60 6.42 5.54
CA GLN A 45 16.38 6.85 6.71
C GLN A 45 15.54 7.61 7.74
N VAL A 46 14.29 7.19 7.94
CA VAL A 46 13.35 7.81 8.87
C VAL A 46 13.33 7.09 10.21
N ASP A 47 12.83 7.78 11.24
CA ASP A 47 12.66 7.18 12.56
C ASP A 47 11.54 6.12 12.54
N THR A 48 11.94 4.86 12.63
CA THR A 48 10.99 3.73 12.65
C THR A 48 10.14 3.66 13.91
N ALA A 49 10.49 4.41 14.97
CA ALA A 49 9.65 4.53 16.16
C ALA A 49 8.31 5.22 15.87
N LEU A 50 8.22 5.97 14.77
CA LEU A 50 6.99 6.59 14.28
C LEU A 50 6.17 5.68 13.36
N SER A 51 6.42 4.38 13.36
CA SER A 51 5.77 3.42 12.47
C SER A 51 4.75 2.56 13.21
N VAL A 52 3.64 2.27 12.53
CA VAL A 52 2.59 1.34 12.96
C VAL A 52 2.52 0.19 11.95
N LYS A 53 2.46 -1.05 12.45
CA LYS A 53 2.33 -2.23 11.60
C LYS A 53 0.85 -2.58 11.38
N CYS A 54 0.33 -2.32 10.19
CA CYS A 54 -1.08 -2.55 9.87
C CYS A 54 -1.43 -3.98 9.44
N SER A 55 -0.46 -4.87 9.26
CA SER A 55 -0.69 -6.21 8.71
C SER A 55 -1.43 -6.14 7.37
N ASN A 56 -2.63 -6.70 7.30
CA ASN A 56 -3.50 -6.63 6.12
C ASN A 56 -4.64 -5.60 6.27
N TYR A 57 -4.73 -4.93 7.42
CA TYR A 57 -5.88 -4.11 7.83
C TYR A 57 -5.68 -2.62 7.49
N VAL A 58 -5.46 -2.33 6.21
CA VAL A 58 -5.25 -0.95 5.73
C VAL A 58 -6.49 -0.09 5.98
N GLY A 59 -7.68 -0.65 5.70
CA GLY A 59 -8.94 0.08 5.88
C GLY A 59 -9.19 0.46 7.34
N GLU A 60 -9.06 -0.51 8.24
CA GLU A 60 -9.21 -0.32 9.69
C GLU A 60 -8.18 0.69 10.22
N THR A 61 -6.94 0.62 9.74
CA THR A 61 -5.88 1.56 10.13
C THR A 61 -6.22 3.01 9.73
N ILE A 62 -6.83 3.21 8.56
CA ILE A 62 -7.30 4.54 8.12
C ILE A 62 -8.41 5.04 9.04
N GLU A 63 -9.39 4.18 9.40
CA GLU A 63 -10.46 4.56 10.30
C GLU A 63 -9.94 4.88 11.72
N ASP A 64 -8.98 4.09 12.23
CA ASP A 64 -8.34 4.34 13.52
C ASP A 64 -7.60 5.69 13.52
N ALA A 65 -6.89 6.02 12.45
CA ALA A 65 -6.22 7.30 12.31
C ALA A 65 -7.21 8.49 12.36
N LYS A 66 -8.36 8.37 11.67
CA LYS A 66 -9.43 9.36 11.72
C LYS A 66 -10.01 9.49 13.13
N LEU A 67 -10.35 8.35 13.76
CA LEU A 67 -10.94 8.30 15.10
C LEU A 67 -10.03 8.95 16.15
N LEU A 68 -8.72 8.76 16.05
CA LEU A 68 -7.71 9.34 16.93
C LEU A 68 -7.37 10.79 16.58
N GLY A 69 -7.93 11.35 15.52
CA GLY A 69 -7.63 12.71 15.07
C GLY A 69 -6.17 12.88 14.62
N MET A 70 -5.60 11.87 14.00
CA MET A 70 -4.31 12.02 13.33
C MET A 70 -4.43 13.02 12.18
N LYS A 71 -3.40 13.81 11.94
CA LYS A 71 -3.35 14.73 10.79
C LYS A 71 -3.03 14.00 9.50
N GLY A 72 -2.22 12.95 9.57
CA GLY A 72 -1.91 12.17 8.39
C GLY A 72 -1.17 10.87 8.65
N ILE A 73 -1.17 10.03 7.63
CA ILE A 73 -0.45 8.77 7.58
C ILE A 73 0.23 8.58 6.22
N LEU A 74 1.42 8.01 6.23
CA LEU A 74 2.13 7.60 5.02
C LEU A 74 2.19 6.07 4.98
N LEU A 75 1.46 5.49 4.03
CA LEU A 75 1.46 4.07 3.75
C LEU A 75 2.70 3.68 2.94
N ILE A 76 3.44 2.66 3.37
CA ILE A 76 4.59 2.15 2.62
C ILE A 76 4.44 0.63 2.48
N GLY A 77 4.30 0.17 1.25
CA GLY A 77 4.04 -1.24 1.01
C GLY A 77 4.63 -1.79 -0.28
N HIS A 78 4.97 -3.08 -0.20
CA HIS A 78 5.43 -3.84 -1.35
C HIS A 78 4.28 -4.09 -2.33
N ILE A 79 4.58 -4.05 -3.63
CA ILE A 79 3.61 -4.25 -4.72
C ILE A 79 2.77 -5.53 -4.54
N GLY A 80 3.35 -6.61 -4.05
CA GLY A 80 2.64 -7.87 -3.81
C GLY A 80 1.42 -7.78 -2.88
N LYS A 81 1.34 -6.72 -2.07
CA LYS A 81 0.17 -6.42 -1.23
C LYS A 81 -0.59 -5.18 -1.70
N PHE A 82 0.11 -4.07 -1.89
CA PHE A 82 -0.52 -2.77 -2.09
C PHE A 82 -1.10 -2.54 -3.47
N ILE A 83 -0.73 -3.36 -4.47
CA ILE A 83 -1.40 -3.35 -5.77
C ILE A 83 -2.92 -3.56 -5.65
N LYS A 84 -3.38 -4.30 -4.64
CA LYS A 84 -4.79 -4.56 -4.37
C LYS A 84 -5.58 -3.29 -4.02
N LEU A 85 -4.91 -2.29 -3.46
CA LEU A 85 -5.51 -0.99 -3.15
C LEU A 85 -6.00 -0.27 -4.41
N ALA A 86 -5.40 -0.55 -5.58
CA ALA A 86 -5.86 -0.01 -6.86
C ALA A 86 -7.23 -0.55 -7.30
N ALA A 87 -7.69 -1.65 -6.73
CA ALA A 87 -9.03 -2.19 -6.88
C ALA A 87 -9.98 -1.81 -5.71
N GLY A 88 -9.51 -0.98 -4.77
CA GLY A 88 -10.28 -0.61 -3.58
C GLY A 88 -10.31 -1.67 -2.47
N VAL A 89 -9.47 -2.70 -2.58
CA VAL A 89 -9.38 -3.77 -1.58
C VAL A 89 -8.53 -3.27 -0.40
N MET A 90 -9.18 -2.97 0.72
CA MET A 90 -8.56 -2.37 1.90
C MET A 90 -8.11 -3.38 2.96
N ASN A 91 -8.55 -4.63 2.87
CA ASN A 91 -7.94 -5.76 3.57
C ASN A 91 -7.14 -6.59 2.56
N THR A 92 -5.82 -6.52 2.64
CA THR A 92 -4.91 -7.11 1.64
C THR A 92 -4.68 -8.61 1.81
N HIS A 93 -5.37 -9.27 2.76
CA HIS A 93 -5.26 -10.72 2.94
C HIS A 93 -5.80 -11.45 1.71
N SER A 94 -5.09 -12.48 1.23
CA SER A 94 -5.47 -13.23 0.02
C SER A 94 -6.83 -13.95 0.12
N ARG A 95 -7.29 -14.26 1.34
CA ARG A 95 -8.63 -14.83 1.56
C ARG A 95 -9.76 -13.85 1.31
N GLN A 96 -9.51 -12.55 1.39
CA GLN A 96 -10.51 -11.51 1.12
C GLN A 96 -10.64 -11.26 -0.38
N ALA A 97 -9.52 -11.07 -1.04
CA ALA A 97 -9.44 -10.93 -2.49
C ALA A 97 -8.00 -11.14 -2.97
N ASP A 98 -7.86 -11.74 -4.14
CA ASP A 98 -6.61 -11.69 -4.89
C ASP A 98 -6.91 -11.17 -6.30
N CYS A 99 -6.70 -9.89 -6.49
CA CYS A 99 -6.97 -9.18 -7.75
C CYS A 99 -5.68 -8.60 -8.36
N ARG A 100 -4.51 -9.14 -7.98
CA ARG A 100 -3.21 -8.59 -8.38
C ARG A 100 -2.99 -8.64 -9.88
N MET A 101 -3.29 -9.78 -10.50
CA MET A 101 -3.10 -9.97 -11.93
C MET A 101 -4.17 -9.21 -12.74
N GLU A 102 -5.40 -9.15 -12.25
CA GLU A 102 -6.48 -8.37 -12.84
C GLU A 102 -6.12 -6.87 -12.88
N VAL A 103 -5.59 -6.34 -11.77
CA VAL A 103 -5.14 -4.94 -11.73
C VAL A 103 -4.02 -4.71 -12.72
N LEU A 104 -2.96 -5.52 -12.68
CA LEU A 104 -1.83 -5.37 -13.59
C LEU A 104 -2.25 -5.56 -15.06
N GLY A 105 -3.06 -6.56 -15.35
CA GLY A 105 -3.54 -6.86 -16.70
C GLY A 105 -4.41 -5.74 -17.28
N VAL A 106 -5.37 -5.21 -16.49
CA VAL A 106 -6.20 -4.09 -16.93
C VAL A 106 -5.38 -2.83 -17.17
N HIS A 107 -4.46 -2.50 -16.24
CA HIS A 107 -3.61 -1.32 -16.39
C HIS A 107 -2.60 -1.49 -17.54
N ALA A 108 -2.12 -2.71 -17.82
CA ALA A 108 -1.31 -3.00 -18.99
C ALA A 108 -2.10 -2.76 -20.28
N ALA A 109 -3.32 -3.29 -20.37
CA ALA A 109 -4.20 -3.09 -21.53
C ALA A 109 -4.50 -1.60 -21.78
N MET A 110 -4.81 -0.83 -20.71
CA MET A 110 -5.02 0.62 -20.80
C MET A 110 -3.80 1.38 -21.33
N ASN A 111 -2.61 0.84 -21.16
CA ASN A 111 -1.35 1.43 -21.59
C ASN A 111 -0.75 0.76 -22.84
N GLY A 112 -1.57 0.04 -23.62
CA GLY A 112 -1.23 -0.44 -24.94
C GLY A 112 -0.73 -1.87 -25.03
N ALA A 113 -0.79 -2.66 -23.96
CA ALA A 113 -0.53 -4.09 -24.03
C ALA A 113 -1.61 -4.77 -24.89
N ASP A 114 -1.19 -5.67 -25.76
CA ASP A 114 -2.11 -6.47 -26.52
C ASP A 114 -2.74 -7.61 -25.68
N ALA A 115 -3.74 -8.28 -26.25
CA ALA A 115 -4.44 -9.34 -25.55
C ALA A 115 -3.57 -10.56 -25.21
N ALA A 116 -2.47 -10.79 -25.91
CA ALA A 116 -1.55 -11.89 -25.62
C ALA A 116 -0.75 -11.57 -24.35
N VAL A 117 -0.21 -10.37 -24.25
CA VAL A 117 0.50 -9.87 -23.06
C VAL A 117 -0.42 -9.86 -21.82
N VAL A 118 -1.67 -9.42 -21.98
CA VAL A 118 -2.64 -9.42 -20.86
C VAL A 118 -2.91 -10.84 -20.37
N ARG A 119 -3.08 -11.82 -21.29
CA ARG A 119 -3.26 -13.22 -20.90
C ARG A 119 -2.04 -13.76 -20.17
N GLU A 120 -0.83 -13.45 -20.65
CA GLU A 120 0.41 -13.84 -20.00
C GLU A 120 0.52 -13.30 -18.57
N ILE A 121 0.13 -12.03 -18.34
CA ILE A 121 0.04 -11.45 -16.99
C ILE A 121 -0.99 -12.20 -16.15
N MET A 122 -2.15 -12.53 -16.69
CA MET A 122 -3.21 -13.24 -15.96
C MET A 122 -2.80 -14.66 -15.54
N ASP A 123 -1.87 -15.28 -16.24
CA ASP A 123 -1.35 -16.62 -15.94
C ASP A 123 -0.23 -16.60 -14.88
N CYS A 124 0.27 -15.41 -14.49
CA CYS A 124 1.30 -15.27 -13.47
C CYS A 124 0.79 -15.63 -12.06
N ILE A 125 1.66 -16.25 -11.27
CA ILE A 125 1.35 -16.65 -9.88
C ILE A 125 1.61 -15.48 -8.91
N ASN A 126 2.56 -14.62 -9.23
CA ASN A 126 3.01 -13.54 -8.35
C ASN A 126 3.31 -12.25 -9.13
N THR A 127 3.44 -11.16 -8.39
CA THR A 127 3.70 -9.84 -9.00
C THR A 127 5.10 -9.71 -9.60
N THR A 128 6.09 -10.48 -9.14
CA THR A 128 7.45 -10.46 -9.71
C THR A 128 7.42 -10.92 -11.17
N GLU A 129 6.78 -12.06 -11.44
CA GLU A 129 6.59 -12.57 -12.81
C GLU A 129 5.86 -11.56 -13.71
N ALA A 130 4.77 -10.99 -13.21
CA ALA A 130 4.01 -10.00 -13.98
C ALA A 130 4.84 -8.72 -14.25
N MET A 131 5.69 -8.28 -13.30
CA MET A 131 6.59 -7.15 -13.48
C MET A 131 7.68 -7.44 -14.52
N GLU A 132 8.16 -8.68 -14.63
CA GLU A 132 9.11 -9.08 -15.68
C GLU A 132 8.48 -8.95 -17.08
N ILE A 133 7.20 -9.35 -17.23
CA ILE A 133 6.45 -9.17 -18.48
C ILE A 133 6.33 -7.67 -18.79
N LEU A 134 5.91 -6.85 -17.83
CA LEU A 134 5.79 -5.40 -18.02
C LEU A 134 7.14 -4.75 -18.39
N ARG A 135 8.24 -5.24 -17.82
CA ARG A 135 9.60 -4.76 -18.12
C ARG A 135 9.99 -5.13 -19.57
N ARG A 136 9.73 -6.36 -19.99
CA ARG A 136 9.96 -6.82 -21.38
C ARG A 136 9.19 -5.95 -22.38
N GLU A 137 7.95 -5.62 -22.07
CA GLU A 137 7.08 -4.80 -22.92
C GLU A 137 7.31 -3.27 -22.75
N LYS A 138 8.24 -2.85 -21.87
CA LYS A 138 8.52 -1.43 -21.55
C LYS A 138 7.30 -0.67 -20.99
N LEU A 139 6.46 -1.37 -20.24
CA LEU A 139 5.20 -0.85 -19.70
C LEU A 139 5.22 -0.56 -18.20
N ILE A 140 6.34 -0.79 -17.50
CA ILE A 140 6.41 -0.58 -16.04
C ILE A 140 5.99 0.84 -15.66
N GLU A 141 6.63 1.88 -16.20
CA GLU A 141 6.35 3.26 -15.85
C GLU A 141 4.88 3.66 -16.08
N PRO A 142 4.33 3.52 -17.31
CA PRO A 142 2.95 3.95 -17.55
C PRO A 142 1.92 3.12 -16.78
N VAL A 143 2.17 1.83 -16.56
CA VAL A 143 1.28 0.98 -15.75
C VAL A 143 1.33 1.41 -14.29
N MET A 144 2.51 1.63 -13.71
CA MET A 144 2.64 2.06 -12.32
C MET A 144 2.05 3.46 -12.10
N GLU A 145 2.22 4.39 -13.02
CA GLU A 145 1.57 5.70 -12.95
C GLU A 145 0.03 5.56 -12.92
N SER A 146 -0.51 4.72 -13.78
CA SER A 146 -1.95 4.44 -13.86
C SER A 146 -2.46 3.74 -12.59
N VAL A 147 -1.72 2.77 -12.06
CA VAL A 147 -2.00 2.07 -10.79
C VAL A 147 -2.00 3.04 -9.62
N MET A 148 -0.98 3.90 -9.51
CA MET A 148 -0.86 4.86 -8.43
C MET A 148 -2.03 5.85 -8.39
N LYS A 149 -2.53 6.30 -9.53
CA LYS A 149 -3.73 7.17 -9.62
C LYS A 149 -4.97 6.47 -9.03
N ARG A 150 -5.10 5.16 -9.23
CA ARG A 150 -6.21 4.38 -8.66
C ARG A 150 -6.05 4.13 -7.16
N ILE A 151 -4.83 3.83 -6.72
CA ILE A 151 -4.53 3.71 -5.27
C ILE A 151 -4.86 5.02 -4.57
N GLU A 152 -4.37 6.14 -5.11
CA GLU A 152 -4.64 7.48 -4.58
C GLU A 152 -6.13 7.76 -4.46
N PHE A 153 -6.89 7.47 -5.52
CA PHE A 153 -8.33 7.66 -5.54
C PHE A 153 -9.03 6.93 -4.38
N PHE A 154 -8.74 5.64 -4.21
CA PHE A 154 -9.39 4.85 -3.16
C PHE A 154 -8.94 5.22 -1.76
N LEU A 155 -7.66 5.53 -1.57
CA LEU A 155 -7.14 5.97 -0.28
C LEU A 155 -7.74 7.32 0.12
N LYS A 156 -7.78 8.30 -0.77
CA LYS A 156 -8.40 9.61 -0.51
C LYS A 156 -9.90 9.50 -0.26
N THR A 157 -10.60 8.65 -1.02
CA THR A 157 -12.03 8.41 -0.79
C THR A 157 -12.26 7.86 0.62
N ARG A 158 -11.40 6.98 1.12
CA ARG A 158 -11.51 6.40 2.46
C ARG A 158 -11.09 7.37 3.56
N ALA A 159 -10.02 8.10 3.35
CA ALA A 159 -9.49 9.09 4.30
C ALA A 159 -10.43 10.29 4.49
N GLY A 160 -11.16 10.67 3.43
CA GLY A 160 -11.96 11.89 3.44
C GLY A 160 -11.10 13.14 3.44
N GLU A 161 -11.67 14.26 3.89
CA GLU A 161 -10.95 15.53 4.03
C GLU A 161 -10.23 15.68 5.39
N GLU A 162 -10.51 14.76 6.31
CA GLU A 162 -10.07 14.84 7.70
C GLU A 162 -8.64 14.32 7.90
N LEU A 163 -8.19 13.41 7.03
CA LEU A 163 -6.91 12.72 7.17
C LEU A 163 -6.08 12.89 5.89
N GLU A 164 -4.92 13.49 6.01
CA GLU A 164 -3.95 13.45 4.92
C GLU A 164 -3.36 12.05 4.75
N ILE A 165 -3.39 11.53 3.53
CA ILE A 165 -2.91 10.19 3.24
C ILE A 165 -1.93 10.21 2.07
N GLY A 166 -0.77 9.61 2.29
CA GLY A 166 0.22 9.37 1.26
C GLY A 166 0.50 7.89 1.08
N VAL A 167 1.12 7.53 -0.02
CA VAL A 167 1.50 6.16 -0.30
C VAL A 167 2.82 6.07 -1.06
N ILE A 168 3.66 5.11 -0.68
CA ILE A 168 4.84 4.66 -1.41
C ILE A 168 4.64 3.19 -1.76
N LEU A 169 4.68 2.90 -3.06
CA LEU A 169 4.66 1.56 -3.60
C LEU A 169 6.07 1.17 -4.03
N PHE A 170 6.56 0.02 -3.60
CA PHE A 170 7.89 -0.46 -3.96
C PHE A 170 7.91 -1.95 -4.33
N SER A 171 8.93 -2.37 -5.06
CA SER A 171 9.34 -3.76 -5.22
C SER A 171 10.76 -3.96 -4.70
N THR A 172 11.13 -5.21 -4.46
CA THR A 172 12.50 -5.55 -4.04
C THR A 172 13.50 -5.33 -5.19
N GLU A 173 13.05 -5.57 -6.42
CA GLU A 173 13.88 -5.54 -7.63
C GLU A 173 14.03 -4.11 -8.19
N ASP A 174 12.94 -3.33 -8.20
CA ASP A 174 12.90 -2.04 -8.89
C ASP A 174 12.99 -0.84 -7.92
N GLY A 175 12.95 -1.08 -6.61
CA GLY A 175 12.86 -0.02 -5.62
C GLY A 175 11.50 0.69 -5.63
N ILE A 176 11.48 2.02 -5.57
CA ILE A 176 10.24 2.78 -5.59
C ILE A 176 9.60 2.72 -6.98
N LEU A 177 8.41 2.12 -7.05
CA LEU A 177 7.59 2.04 -8.27
C LEU A 177 6.68 3.26 -8.43
N GLY A 178 6.31 3.89 -7.34
CA GLY A 178 5.50 5.10 -7.33
C GLY A 178 5.36 5.67 -5.94
N SER A 179 5.20 6.98 -5.88
CA SER A 179 4.99 7.68 -4.61
C SER A 179 4.01 8.82 -4.80
N GLN A 180 3.09 8.95 -3.84
CA GLN A 180 2.27 10.13 -3.68
C GLN A 180 2.61 10.77 -2.35
N LYS A 181 3.13 11.98 -2.42
CA LYS A 181 3.49 12.77 -1.25
C LYS A 181 2.25 13.30 -0.55
N MET A 182 2.28 13.32 0.77
CA MET A 182 1.38 14.12 1.58
C MET A 182 1.66 15.61 1.30
N ARG A 183 0.62 16.42 1.22
CA ARG A 183 0.79 17.87 1.28
C ARG A 183 1.06 18.23 2.73
N MET A 184 2.33 18.25 3.12
CA MET A 184 2.68 18.85 4.41
C MET A 184 2.37 20.34 4.31
N SER A 185 1.25 20.77 4.85
CA SER A 185 1.00 22.17 5.12
C SER A 185 1.99 22.60 6.20
N CYS A 186 2.97 23.42 5.83
CA CYS A 186 3.84 24.15 6.78
C CYS A 186 3.00 25.08 7.64
#